data_dc69c7262f3dc1deefafeaf0038cfc05
#
_entry.id   dc69c7262f3dc1deefafeaf0038cfc05
#
_cell.length_a   1.000
_cell.length_b   1.000
_cell.length_c   1.000
_cell.angle_alpha   90.00
_cell.angle_beta   90.00
_cell.angle_gamma   90.00
#
_symmetry.space_group_name_H-M   'P 1'
#
loop_
_entity.id
_entity.type
_entity.pdbx_description
1 polymer ?
#
loop_
_entity_poly.entity_id
_entity_poly.type
_entity_poly.pdbx_seq_one_letter_code
_entity_poly.pdbx_strand_id
1 'polypeptide(L)'
;MPFLGILDDTKIPHIPGTVILEETAAHSQEVTGGLKHGTGRNANIVLVPQPSNDPNDPLNWPMSKKLTALGITCWGAILYAAVVSAMLNAAFATMAVEINTTISKLVLASGYQTLVIGVTGPLFSALSRKWGKRPIFLLASILCLIADIVGSCVNSYEGVLASRIIQGFAIAPYESLIFTLISDMFFVHERGLYASCINFILAGISNLTGVVAGPIASNLGWRWLYYLLVLFGGTQTILQFLFVPETSYNRDRRYEIDEMKNDNLQDVAAFEYQEKLNMEKPGLARATHTEEASEGVSQTSSRQEEAVPRVYHKKTFVQELAIFSGTYSNENFLQLIIAPFAVVVNLAVSWILIVNSMFVVLYVVIAFVLAQLFSPPPYLLSPASIGYLSLGPFVGGALGSIILGLLSDPLIKWCARRNKGVYEPEYRLIPCTFGVFSGVGLMLFGHLVSIGASPYACATVHGLMLFGVMFLCIGTSNYALDAYRGMANEIFIASMAVKNIILYGFSYFVNNWTASAGPEHVFFVWGGVAFALIATLPVMFFLGKRYRSYWARNNLLEKMHVRTHEE
;
A
#
# COMPACT_ATOMS: atom_id res chain seq x y z
N MET A 1 -0.23 -3.14 -36.52
CA MET A 1 0.80 -3.67 -35.61
C MET A 1 0.59 -3.01 -34.26
N PRO A 2 0.63 -3.74 -33.17
CA PRO A 2 0.49 -3.14 -31.84
C PRO A 2 1.63 -2.12 -31.60
N PHE A 3 1.28 -1.02 -30.94
CA PHE A 3 2.23 0.06 -30.66
C PHE A 3 3.33 -0.43 -29.72
N LEU A 4 4.58 -0.09 -29.98
CA LEU A 4 5.77 -0.51 -29.23
C LEU A 4 5.97 -2.04 -29.11
N GLY A 5 5.32 -2.85 -29.94
CA GLY A 5 5.53 -4.31 -29.97
C GLY A 5 4.76 -5.11 -28.91
N ILE A 6 3.81 -4.50 -28.18
CA ILE A 6 2.92 -5.23 -27.26
C ILE A 6 2.11 -6.23 -28.09
N LEU A 7 2.18 -7.52 -27.71
CA LEU A 7 1.51 -8.59 -28.44
C LEU A 7 0.00 -8.59 -28.16
N ASP A 8 -0.80 -8.42 -29.20
CA ASP A 8 -2.26 -8.42 -29.10
C ASP A 8 -2.83 -9.85 -29.05
N ASP A 9 -4.01 -10.00 -28.41
CA ASP A 9 -4.80 -11.22 -28.47
C ASP A 9 -6.21 -10.86 -28.96
N THR A 10 -6.62 -11.48 -30.08
CA THR A 10 -7.93 -11.23 -30.71
C THR A 10 -9.04 -12.15 -30.20
N LYS A 11 -8.77 -12.96 -29.17
CA LYS A 11 -9.72 -13.99 -28.68
C LYS A 11 -10.83 -13.42 -27.81
N ILE A 12 -10.62 -12.21 -27.25
CA ILE A 12 -11.62 -11.50 -26.44
C ILE A 12 -11.78 -10.09 -27.03
N PRO A 13 -13.01 -9.59 -27.18
CA PRO A 13 -13.24 -8.24 -27.73
C PRO A 13 -12.71 -7.14 -26.82
N HIS A 14 -12.74 -7.35 -25.49
CA HIS A 14 -12.22 -6.41 -24.49
C HIS A 14 -11.30 -7.14 -23.51
N ILE A 15 -10.06 -6.64 -23.37
CA ILE A 15 -9.06 -7.19 -22.44
C ILE A 15 -9.08 -6.35 -21.15
N PRO A 16 -9.27 -6.95 -19.96
CA PRO A 16 -9.27 -6.20 -18.71
C PRO A 16 -8.04 -5.31 -18.54
N GLY A 17 -8.23 -4.06 -18.07
CA GLY A 17 -7.17 -3.07 -17.91
C GLY A 17 -6.82 -2.25 -19.17
N THR A 18 -7.29 -2.62 -20.35
CA THR A 18 -7.16 -1.82 -21.56
C THR A 18 -8.30 -0.80 -21.63
N VAL A 19 -8.01 0.50 -21.80
CA VAL A 19 -9.01 1.57 -21.82
C VAL A 19 -8.90 2.40 -23.09
N ILE A 20 -10.02 2.70 -23.75
CA ILE A 20 -10.08 3.62 -24.88
C ILE A 20 -10.39 5.01 -24.33
N LEU A 21 -9.38 5.89 -24.30
CA LEU A 21 -9.50 7.22 -23.68
C LEU A 21 -10.51 8.14 -24.39
N GLU A 22 -10.75 7.95 -25.68
CA GLU A 22 -11.71 8.76 -26.46
C GLU A 22 -13.16 8.29 -26.27
N GLU A 23 -13.41 6.99 -26.10
CA GLU A 23 -14.75 6.46 -25.82
C GLU A 23 -15.24 6.82 -24.42
N THR A 24 -14.35 6.85 -23.42
CA THR A 24 -14.72 7.27 -22.05
C THR A 24 -15.27 8.70 -22.03
N ALA A 25 -14.81 9.57 -22.92
CA ALA A 25 -15.32 10.93 -23.06
C ALA A 25 -16.67 10.97 -23.83
N ALA A 26 -16.92 10.09 -24.79
CA ALA A 26 -18.13 10.05 -25.60
C ALA A 26 -19.30 9.37 -24.87
N HIS A 27 -19.06 8.25 -24.19
CA HIS A 27 -20.08 7.56 -23.40
C HIS A 27 -20.46 8.30 -22.11
N SER A 28 -19.58 9.16 -21.56
CA SER A 28 -19.90 9.99 -20.40
C SER A 28 -21.01 11.01 -20.67
N GLN A 29 -21.30 11.37 -21.91
CA GLN A 29 -22.34 12.35 -22.24
C GLN A 29 -23.75 11.75 -22.39
N GLU A 30 -23.91 10.48 -22.78
CA GLU A 30 -25.22 9.87 -22.99
C GLU A 30 -25.82 9.20 -21.72
N VAL A 31 -25.00 8.72 -20.79
CA VAL A 31 -25.43 7.99 -19.59
C VAL A 31 -25.49 8.88 -18.33
N THR A 32 -25.06 10.14 -18.42
CA THR A 32 -24.76 11.00 -17.27
C THR A 32 -25.94 11.62 -16.54
N GLY A 33 -27.17 11.44 -17.01
CA GLY A 33 -28.37 12.14 -16.44
C GLY A 33 -28.74 11.77 -14.99
N GLY A 34 -28.26 10.65 -14.45
CA GLY A 34 -28.60 10.16 -13.11
C GLY A 34 -27.41 10.01 -12.15
N LEU A 35 -26.17 10.05 -12.65
CA LEU A 35 -24.98 9.81 -11.83
C LEU A 35 -24.50 11.08 -11.11
N LYS A 36 -23.89 10.89 -9.93
CA LYS A 36 -23.27 12.01 -9.18
C LYS A 36 -21.93 12.39 -9.79
N HIS A 37 -21.74 13.68 -10.03
CA HIS A 37 -20.53 14.26 -10.60
C HIS A 37 -19.73 15.01 -9.54
N GLY A 38 -18.46 15.23 -9.81
CA GLY A 38 -17.61 16.08 -9.00
C GLY A 38 -18.11 17.52 -8.96
N THR A 39 -17.54 18.35 -8.08
CA THR A 39 -17.89 19.77 -7.94
C THR A 39 -16.78 20.67 -8.46
N GLY A 40 -17.10 21.87 -8.93
CA GLY A 40 -16.13 22.88 -9.36
C GLY A 40 -15.36 22.45 -10.62
N ARG A 41 -14.03 22.36 -10.54
CA ARG A 41 -13.17 21.96 -11.67
C ARG A 41 -13.39 20.52 -12.16
N ASN A 42 -13.97 19.68 -11.33
CA ASN A 42 -14.21 18.25 -11.60
C ASN A 42 -15.69 17.99 -11.96
N ALA A 43 -16.49 19.02 -12.27
CA ALA A 43 -17.92 18.88 -12.57
C ALA A 43 -18.21 17.92 -13.75
N ASN A 44 -17.27 17.73 -14.66
CA ASN A 44 -17.39 16.82 -15.79
C ASN A 44 -16.90 15.37 -15.50
N ILE A 45 -16.47 15.09 -14.27
CA ILE A 45 -15.96 13.78 -13.87
C ILE A 45 -17.06 13.05 -13.11
N VAL A 46 -17.45 11.88 -13.59
CA VAL A 46 -18.34 10.96 -12.87
C VAL A 46 -17.59 10.43 -11.64
N LEU A 47 -18.24 10.50 -10.48
CA LEU A 47 -17.64 10.02 -9.24
C LEU A 47 -17.63 8.47 -9.21
N VAL A 48 -16.47 7.87 -9.03
CA VAL A 48 -16.29 6.41 -8.91
C VAL A 48 -15.51 6.12 -7.63
N PRO A 49 -16.00 5.23 -6.74
CA PRO A 49 -17.35 4.66 -6.72
C PRO A 49 -18.42 5.73 -6.45
N GLN A 50 -19.68 5.46 -6.82
CA GLN A 50 -20.78 6.39 -6.57
C GLN A 50 -21.02 6.49 -5.05
N PRO A 51 -21.04 7.70 -4.48
CA PRO A 51 -21.31 7.88 -3.06
C PRO A 51 -22.79 7.60 -2.76
N SER A 52 -23.08 6.89 -1.67
CA SER A 52 -24.44 6.66 -1.20
C SER A 52 -25.12 7.98 -0.78
N ASN A 53 -26.43 7.94 -0.51
CA ASN A 53 -27.15 9.10 0.03
C ASN A 53 -27.00 9.26 1.55
N ASP A 54 -26.28 8.35 2.22
CA ASP A 54 -26.01 8.40 3.66
C ASP A 54 -24.92 9.46 3.96
N PRO A 55 -25.17 10.46 4.82
CA PRO A 55 -24.16 11.41 5.25
C PRO A 55 -23.02 10.79 6.07
N ASN A 56 -23.18 9.53 6.53
CA ASN A 56 -22.17 8.79 7.26
C ASN A 56 -21.21 8.01 6.35
N ASP A 57 -21.50 7.89 5.04
CA ASP A 57 -20.58 7.31 4.06
C ASP A 57 -19.28 8.15 4.03
N PRO A 58 -18.10 7.55 4.22
CA PRO A 58 -16.82 8.26 4.19
C PRO A 58 -16.57 9.04 2.89
N LEU A 59 -17.15 8.62 1.75
CA LEU A 59 -17.07 9.35 0.49
C LEU A 59 -17.81 10.71 0.55
N ASN A 60 -18.82 10.84 1.39
CA ASN A 60 -19.59 12.06 1.58
C ASN A 60 -19.00 13.02 2.64
N TRP A 61 -17.95 12.59 3.35
CA TRP A 61 -17.35 13.45 4.38
C TRP A 61 -16.76 14.72 3.78
N PRO A 62 -16.82 15.85 4.51
CA PRO A 62 -16.14 17.08 4.09
C PRO A 62 -14.63 16.84 4.00
N MET A 63 -13.97 17.49 3.04
CA MET A 63 -12.54 17.31 2.77
C MET A 63 -11.67 17.53 4.01
N SER A 64 -12.04 18.49 4.88
CA SER A 64 -11.34 18.74 6.15
C SER A 64 -11.31 17.49 7.04
N LYS A 65 -12.45 16.77 7.19
CA LYS A 65 -12.54 15.55 7.99
C LYS A 65 -11.72 14.42 7.38
N LYS A 66 -11.78 14.24 6.04
CA LYS A 66 -10.97 13.26 5.31
C LYS A 66 -9.48 13.51 5.51
N LEU A 67 -9.03 14.75 5.30
CA LEU A 67 -7.61 15.12 5.45
C LEU A 67 -7.13 15.02 6.90
N THR A 68 -7.97 15.35 7.89
CA THR A 68 -7.63 15.16 9.31
C THR A 68 -7.43 13.67 9.63
N ALA A 69 -8.38 12.82 9.25
CA ALA A 69 -8.28 11.38 9.47
C ALA A 69 -7.05 10.78 8.75
N LEU A 70 -6.84 11.12 7.48
CA LEU A 70 -5.68 10.69 6.72
C LEU A 70 -4.37 11.21 7.33
N GLY A 71 -4.30 12.50 7.69
CA GLY A 71 -3.09 13.11 8.26
C GLY A 71 -2.68 12.47 9.58
N ILE A 72 -3.62 12.18 10.48
CA ILE A 72 -3.35 11.49 11.74
C ILE A 72 -2.89 10.04 11.48
N THR A 73 -3.52 9.34 10.55
CA THR A 73 -3.11 7.97 10.22
C THR A 73 -1.73 7.96 9.53
N CYS A 74 -1.43 8.93 8.67
CA CYS A 74 -0.10 9.13 8.08
C CYS A 74 0.95 9.42 9.16
N TRP A 75 0.64 10.25 10.17
CA TRP A 75 1.51 10.49 11.31
C TRP A 75 1.79 9.19 12.08
N GLY A 76 0.74 8.36 12.31
CA GLY A 76 0.91 7.01 12.86
C GLY A 76 1.80 6.11 11.99
N ALA A 77 1.64 6.14 10.67
CA ALA A 77 2.50 5.39 9.75
C ALA A 77 3.97 5.86 9.79
N ILE A 78 4.21 7.18 9.92
CA ILE A 78 5.57 7.71 10.12
C ILE A 78 6.16 7.16 11.42
N LEU A 79 5.45 7.29 12.54
CA LEU A 79 5.96 6.85 13.84
C LEU A 79 6.17 5.34 13.88
N TYR A 80 5.16 4.56 13.52
CA TYR A 80 5.16 3.11 13.75
C TYR A 80 5.80 2.35 12.59
N ALA A 81 5.42 2.61 11.33
CA ALA A 81 5.97 1.85 10.21
C ALA A 81 7.35 2.35 9.76
N ALA A 82 7.60 3.67 9.72
CA ALA A 82 8.88 4.20 9.26
C ALA A 82 9.92 4.32 10.40
N VAL A 83 9.57 4.99 11.52
CA VAL A 83 10.54 5.30 12.58
C VAL A 83 10.89 4.05 13.38
N VAL A 84 9.88 3.32 13.90
CA VAL A 84 10.11 2.12 14.75
C VAL A 84 10.92 1.06 14.01
N SER A 85 10.72 0.88 12.71
CA SER A 85 11.46 -0.10 11.91
C SER A 85 12.95 0.25 11.76
N ALA A 86 13.29 1.53 11.65
CA ALA A 86 14.63 1.98 11.27
C ALA A 86 15.46 2.61 12.42
N MET A 87 14.83 3.00 13.54
CA MET A 87 15.43 3.87 14.55
C MET A 87 16.70 3.31 15.22
N LEU A 88 16.80 1.99 15.38
CA LEU A 88 17.96 1.38 16.05
C LEU A 88 19.12 1.08 15.10
N ASN A 89 18.93 1.15 13.79
CA ASN A 89 19.94 0.71 12.82
C ASN A 89 21.30 1.43 13.02
N ALA A 90 21.27 2.74 13.27
CA ALA A 90 22.48 3.53 13.51
C ALA A 90 23.11 3.23 14.90
N ALA A 91 22.33 2.75 15.86
CA ALA A 91 22.77 2.50 17.23
C ALA A 91 23.18 1.05 17.49
N PHE A 92 23.09 0.13 16.52
CA PHE A 92 23.39 -1.29 16.74
C PHE A 92 24.78 -1.54 17.31
N ALA A 93 25.80 -0.76 16.90
CA ALA A 93 27.16 -0.94 17.40
C ALA A 93 27.26 -0.57 18.89
N THR A 94 26.67 0.54 19.30
CA THR A 94 26.68 0.98 20.71
C THR A 94 25.81 0.07 21.59
N MET A 95 24.65 -0.35 21.10
CA MET A 95 23.78 -1.32 21.78
C MET A 95 24.49 -2.65 21.97
N ALA A 96 25.20 -3.16 20.96
CA ALA A 96 25.90 -4.45 21.03
C ALA A 96 26.91 -4.49 22.18
N VAL A 97 27.65 -3.39 22.39
CA VAL A 97 28.59 -3.24 23.50
C VAL A 97 27.88 -3.17 24.85
N GLU A 98 26.81 -2.34 24.94
CA GLU A 98 26.12 -2.09 26.20
C GLU A 98 25.36 -3.32 26.74
N ILE A 99 24.69 -4.08 25.84
CA ILE A 99 23.91 -5.28 26.20
C ILE A 99 24.75 -6.57 26.11
N ASN A 100 26.05 -6.44 25.84
CA ASN A 100 26.99 -7.55 25.69
C ASN A 100 26.51 -8.62 24.66
N THR A 101 26.17 -8.15 23.45
CA THR A 101 25.67 -8.98 22.34
C THR A 101 26.39 -8.63 21.04
N THR A 102 26.00 -9.24 19.94
CA THR A 102 26.58 -8.98 18.61
C THR A 102 25.62 -8.17 17.75
N ILE A 103 26.15 -7.37 16.80
CA ILE A 103 25.35 -6.64 15.82
C ILE A 103 24.45 -7.60 15.04
N SER A 104 24.97 -8.78 14.64
CA SER A 104 24.18 -9.80 13.91
C SER A 104 22.93 -10.25 14.68
N LYS A 105 23.02 -10.42 16.02
CA LYS A 105 21.86 -10.76 16.85
C LYS A 105 20.84 -9.61 16.90
N LEU A 106 21.27 -8.35 16.99
CA LEU A 106 20.38 -7.19 16.99
C LEU A 106 19.67 -7.02 15.63
N VAL A 107 20.38 -7.26 14.53
CA VAL A 107 19.77 -7.30 13.20
C VAL A 107 18.76 -8.43 13.08
N LEU A 108 19.07 -9.61 13.64
CA LEU A 108 18.13 -10.72 13.67
C LEU A 108 16.88 -10.41 14.51
N ALA A 109 17.01 -9.67 15.61
CA ALA A 109 15.85 -9.20 16.38
C ALA A 109 14.94 -8.28 15.53
N SER A 110 15.53 -7.39 14.72
CA SER A 110 14.77 -6.60 13.73
C SER A 110 14.20 -7.47 12.60
N GLY A 111 14.87 -8.56 12.24
CA GLY A 111 14.33 -9.57 11.33
C GLY A 111 13.07 -10.26 11.88
N TYR A 112 13.07 -10.66 13.14
CA TYR A 112 11.85 -11.21 13.77
C TYR A 112 10.69 -10.21 13.78
N GLN A 113 10.97 -8.93 13.97
CA GLN A 113 9.97 -7.87 13.83
C GLN A 113 9.34 -7.92 12.42
N THR A 114 10.16 -7.97 11.36
CA THR A 114 9.65 -8.02 9.97
C THR A 114 8.90 -9.32 9.68
N LEU A 115 9.36 -10.46 10.21
CA LEU A 115 8.62 -11.72 10.09
C LEU A 115 7.21 -11.61 10.67
N VAL A 116 7.08 -11.04 11.87
CA VAL A 116 5.78 -10.84 12.51
C VAL A 116 4.91 -9.92 11.68
N ILE A 117 5.44 -8.82 11.12
CA ILE A 117 4.70 -7.93 10.22
C ILE A 117 4.17 -8.72 9.02
N GLY A 118 5.02 -9.53 8.38
CA GLY A 118 4.65 -10.30 7.19
C GLY A 118 3.55 -11.33 7.44
N VAL A 119 3.61 -12.03 8.57
CA VAL A 119 2.62 -13.06 8.94
C VAL A 119 1.30 -12.45 9.43
N THR A 120 1.36 -11.35 10.18
CA THR A 120 0.17 -10.75 10.80
C THR A 120 -0.56 -9.76 9.91
N GLY A 121 0.08 -9.22 8.86
CA GLY A 121 -0.55 -8.30 7.92
C GLY A 121 -1.82 -8.86 7.28
N PRO A 122 -1.80 -10.05 6.64
CA PRO A 122 -3.00 -10.68 6.11
C PRO A 122 -4.07 -10.94 7.16
N LEU A 123 -3.67 -11.30 8.41
CA LEU A 123 -4.58 -11.48 9.52
C LEU A 123 -5.30 -10.18 9.89
N PHE A 124 -4.57 -9.09 10.07
CA PHE A 124 -5.18 -7.79 10.39
C PHE A 124 -6.01 -7.22 9.23
N SER A 125 -5.64 -7.52 7.99
CA SER A 125 -6.47 -7.19 6.83
C SER A 125 -7.82 -7.91 6.89
N ALA A 126 -7.84 -9.22 7.16
CA ALA A 126 -9.06 -10.00 7.32
C ALA A 126 -9.92 -9.49 8.49
N LEU A 127 -9.30 -9.19 9.64
CA LEU A 127 -9.98 -8.62 10.80
C LEU A 127 -10.61 -7.26 10.49
N SER A 128 -9.88 -6.39 9.77
CA SER A 128 -10.35 -5.05 9.41
C SER A 128 -11.53 -5.09 8.43
N ARG A 129 -11.54 -6.04 7.49
CA ARG A 129 -12.67 -6.27 6.58
C ARG A 129 -13.93 -6.74 7.33
N LYS A 130 -13.76 -7.54 8.38
CA LYS A 130 -14.87 -8.07 9.16
C LYS A 130 -15.39 -7.10 10.21
N TRP A 131 -14.51 -6.46 10.97
CA TRP A 131 -14.86 -5.65 12.14
C TRP A 131 -14.60 -4.16 12.00
N GLY A 132 -14.11 -3.73 10.87
CA GLY A 132 -13.74 -2.35 10.62
C GLY A 132 -12.27 -2.05 10.90
N LYS A 133 -11.80 -0.90 10.41
CA LYS A 133 -10.39 -0.49 10.47
C LYS A 133 -10.04 0.21 11.78
N ARG A 134 -10.98 0.96 12.36
CA ARG A 134 -10.76 1.73 13.59
C ARG A 134 -10.28 0.89 14.77
N PRO A 135 -10.94 -0.24 15.16
CA PRO A 135 -10.48 -1.07 16.27
C PRO A 135 -9.08 -1.62 16.03
N ILE A 136 -8.73 -1.94 14.79
CA ILE A 136 -7.42 -2.51 14.44
C ILE A 136 -6.30 -1.46 14.57
N PHE A 137 -6.50 -0.24 14.08
CA PHE A 137 -5.53 0.84 14.25
C PHE A 137 -5.34 1.23 15.72
N LEU A 138 -6.41 1.26 16.51
CA LEU A 138 -6.31 1.53 17.96
C LEU A 138 -5.56 0.43 18.69
N LEU A 139 -5.86 -0.84 18.40
CA LEU A 139 -5.13 -1.98 18.95
C LEU A 139 -3.64 -1.89 18.59
N ALA A 140 -3.32 -1.59 17.34
CA ALA A 140 -1.95 -1.43 16.88
C ALA A 140 -1.21 -0.31 17.64
N SER A 141 -1.85 0.86 17.82
CA SER A 141 -1.27 1.98 18.55
C SER A 141 -0.97 1.63 20.01
N ILE A 142 -1.89 0.93 20.68
CA ILE A 142 -1.70 0.48 22.08
C ILE A 142 -0.59 -0.55 22.17
N LEU A 143 -0.55 -1.54 21.25
CA LEU A 143 0.51 -2.55 21.23
C LEU A 143 1.89 -1.92 21.01
N CYS A 144 1.99 -0.92 20.12
CA CYS A 144 3.24 -0.20 19.89
C CYS A 144 3.70 0.53 21.16
N LEU A 145 2.79 1.24 21.82
CA LEU A 145 3.08 1.94 23.06
C LEU A 145 3.59 0.99 24.15
N ILE A 146 2.97 -0.17 24.31
CA ILE A 146 3.42 -1.22 25.26
C ILE A 146 4.82 -1.71 24.86
N ALA A 147 5.06 -1.98 23.58
CA ALA A 147 6.35 -2.45 23.10
C ALA A 147 7.47 -1.43 23.31
N ASP A 148 7.17 -0.14 23.13
CA ASP A 148 8.13 0.95 23.34
C ASP A 148 8.46 1.14 24.81
N ILE A 149 7.47 1.01 25.70
CA ILE A 149 7.70 1.00 27.17
C ILE A 149 8.57 -0.19 27.55
N VAL A 150 8.27 -1.39 27.08
CA VAL A 150 9.11 -2.57 27.30
C VAL A 150 10.53 -2.31 26.78
N GLY A 151 10.68 -1.84 25.54
CA GLY A 151 11.99 -1.56 24.94
C GLY A 151 12.82 -0.51 25.68
N SER A 152 12.18 0.47 26.33
CA SER A 152 12.86 1.48 27.13
C SER A 152 13.47 0.96 28.44
N CYS A 153 12.90 -0.12 29.01
CA CYS A 153 13.30 -0.68 30.30
C CYS A 153 14.27 -1.87 30.19
N VAL A 154 14.60 -2.31 28.99
CA VAL A 154 15.34 -3.57 28.76
C VAL A 154 16.85 -3.39 28.86
N ASN A 155 17.51 -4.40 29.46
CA ASN A 155 18.98 -4.52 29.58
C ASN A 155 19.51 -5.85 29.01
N SER A 156 18.69 -6.64 28.33
CA SER A 156 19.07 -7.94 27.74
C SER A 156 18.63 -8.08 26.30
N TYR A 157 19.28 -8.96 25.56
CA TYR A 157 18.91 -9.28 24.17
C TYR A 157 17.47 -9.80 24.06
N GLU A 158 17.07 -10.69 24.97
CA GLU A 158 15.73 -11.30 24.97
C GLU A 158 14.63 -10.27 25.13
N GLY A 159 14.88 -9.24 25.93
CA GLY A 159 13.93 -8.17 26.10
C GLY A 159 13.85 -7.25 24.88
N VAL A 160 14.98 -6.94 24.22
CA VAL A 160 14.94 -6.23 22.92
C VAL A 160 14.18 -7.05 21.89
N LEU A 161 14.41 -8.36 21.83
CA LEU A 161 13.68 -9.26 20.94
C LEU A 161 12.17 -9.24 21.22
N ALA A 162 11.77 -9.33 22.48
CA ALA A 162 10.35 -9.27 22.86
C ALA A 162 9.69 -7.95 22.45
N SER A 163 10.36 -6.80 22.71
CA SER A 163 9.90 -5.48 22.25
C SER A 163 9.72 -5.46 20.72
N ARG A 164 10.71 -5.96 19.97
CA ARG A 164 10.65 -6.01 18.49
C ARG A 164 9.50 -6.88 17.96
N ILE A 165 9.26 -8.03 18.57
CA ILE A 165 8.13 -8.91 18.20
C ILE A 165 6.80 -8.19 18.42
N ILE A 166 6.60 -7.55 19.58
CA ILE A 166 5.35 -6.81 19.87
C ILE A 166 5.21 -5.63 18.92
N GLN A 167 6.28 -4.89 18.62
CA GLN A 167 6.29 -3.84 17.61
C GLN A 167 5.87 -4.36 16.25
N GLY A 168 6.27 -5.60 15.87
CA GLY A 168 5.87 -6.22 14.60
C GLY A 168 4.34 -6.35 14.45
N PHE A 169 3.63 -6.76 15.51
CA PHE A 169 2.16 -6.78 15.52
C PHE A 169 1.56 -5.37 15.35
N ALA A 170 2.19 -4.37 15.93
CA ALA A 170 1.72 -2.99 15.88
C ALA A 170 1.94 -2.32 14.51
N ILE A 171 3.05 -2.63 13.85
CA ILE A 171 3.40 -2.05 12.55
C ILE A 171 2.52 -2.59 11.42
N ALA A 172 2.16 -3.88 11.46
CA ALA A 172 1.46 -4.57 10.40
C ALA A 172 0.19 -3.85 9.90
N PRO A 173 -0.73 -3.34 10.74
CA PRO A 173 -1.89 -2.58 10.27
C PRO A 173 -1.52 -1.25 9.58
N TYR A 174 -0.52 -0.53 10.08
CA TYR A 174 -0.10 0.74 9.49
C TYR A 174 0.58 0.57 8.13
N GLU A 175 1.18 -0.57 7.87
CA GLU A 175 1.79 -0.90 6.58
C GLU A 175 0.76 -1.47 5.58
N SER A 176 -0.21 -2.28 6.05
CA SER A 176 -1.14 -2.99 5.17
C SER A 176 -2.45 -2.24 4.91
N LEU A 177 -3.02 -1.57 5.92
CA LEU A 177 -4.38 -1.02 5.82
C LEU A 177 -4.43 0.45 5.40
N ILE A 178 -3.31 1.16 5.38
CA ILE A 178 -3.30 2.59 5.08
C ILE A 178 -3.75 2.87 3.63
N PHE A 179 -3.44 1.98 2.68
CA PHE A 179 -3.88 2.10 1.30
C PHE A 179 -5.39 1.83 1.15
N THR A 180 -5.92 0.86 1.90
CA THR A 180 -7.36 0.57 1.90
C THR A 180 -8.17 1.69 2.55
N LEU A 181 -7.58 2.43 3.50
CA LEU A 181 -8.20 3.61 4.11
C LEU A 181 -8.38 4.74 3.08
N ILE A 182 -7.41 4.92 2.14
CA ILE A 182 -7.58 5.87 1.03
C ILE A 182 -8.74 5.46 0.15
N SER A 183 -8.86 4.17 -0.19
CA SER A 183 -9.92 3.69 -1.07
C SER A 183 -11.32 3.85 -0.47
N ASP A 184 -11.45 3.88 0.86
CA ASP A 184 -12.72 4.11 1.53
C ASP A 184 -13.19 5.58 1.46
N MET A 185 -12.24 6.52 1.54
CA MET A 185 -12.53 7.95 1.71
C MET A 185 -12.44 8.78 0.44
N PHE A 186 -11.68 8.33 -0.57
CA PHE A 186 -11.37 9.12 -1.77
C PHE A 186 -11.84 8.43 -3.05
N PHE A 187 -12.24 9.25 -4.02
CA PHE A 187 -12.63 8.78 -5.33
C PHE A 187 -11.41 8.33 -6.16
N VAL A 188 -11.62 7.46 -7.14
CA VAL A 188 -10.55 6.87 -7.96
C VAL A 188 -9.61 7.93 -8.56
N HIS A 189 -10.16 9.04 -9.06
CA HIS A 189 -9.36 10.13 -9.63
C HIS A 189 -8.46 10.87 -8.62
N GLU A 190 -8.75 10.79 -7.31
CA GLU A 190 -7.99 11.42 -6.23
C GLU A 190 -6.97 10.47 -5.59
N ARG A 191 -7.23 9.15 -5.61
CA ARG A 191 -6.44 8.12 -4.90
C ARG A 191 -4.98 8.13 -5.25
N GLY A 192 -4.63 8.38 -6.53
CA GLY A 192 -3.26 8.35 -7.02
C GLY A 192 -2.33 9.30 -6.28
N LEU A 193 -2.78 10.52 -5.99
CA LEU A 193 -2.00 11.51 -5.24
C LEU A 193 -1.73 11.05 -3.81
N TYR A 194 -2.77 10.62 -3.09
CA TYR A 194 -2.64 10.20 -1.70
C TYR A 194 -1.84 8.90 -1.55
N ALA A 195 -2.02 7.95 -2.46
CA ALA A 195 -1.22 6.72 -2.49
C ALA A 195 0.27 7.01 -2.73
N SER A 196 0.60 7.95 -3.61
CA SER A 196 1.98 8.40 -3.83
C SER A 196 2.58 9.06 -2.59
N CYS A 197 1.81 9.88 -1.88
CA CYS A 197 2.24 10.47 -0.60
C CYS A 197 2.54 9.38 0.45
N ILE A 198 1.70 8.35 0.55
CA ILE A 198 1.95 7.25 1.50
C ILE A 198 3.18 6.44 1.11
N ASN A 199 3.37 6.12 -0.17
CA ASN A 199 4.58 5.45 -0.62
C ASN A 199 5.83 6.26 -0.28
N PHE A 200 5.80 7.60 -0.45
CA PHE A 200 6.89 8.47 -0.04
C PHE A 200 7.11 8.46 1.47
N ILE A 201 6.04 8.43 2.28
CA ILE A 201 6.15 8.32 3.74
C ILE A 201 6.84 6.99 4.12
N LEU A 202 6.38 5.89 3.60
CA LEU A 202 6.89 4.56 3.98
C LEU A 202 8.33 4.31 3.49
N ALA A 203 8.67 4.73 2.28
CA ALA A 203 9.98 4.47 1.70
C ALA A 203 10.97 5.64 1.82
N GLY A 204 10.50 6.89 1.72
CA GLY A 204 11.35 8.07 1.79
C GLY A 204 11.64 8.51 3.22
N ILE A 205 10.59 8.75 4.02
CA ILE A 205 10.74 9.26 5.40
C ILE A 205 11.43 8.25 6.32
N SER A 206 11.27 6.93 6.06
CA SER A 206 12.00 5.91 6.83
C SER A 206 13.52 6.13 6.84
N ASN A 207 14.09 6.68 5.77
CA ASN A 207 15.52 7.02 5.72
C ASN A 207 15.87 8.24 6.58
N LEU A 208 14.98 9.23 6.64
CA LEU A 208 15.19 10.40 7.49
C LEU A 208 15.24 10.02 8.97
N THR A 209 14.65 8.89 9.34
CA THR A 209 14.74 8.35 10.70
C THR A 209 16.19 8.18 11.16
N GLY A 210 17.07 7.64 10.32
CA GLY A 210 18.49 7.50 10.66
C GLY A 210 19.17 8.82 10.96
N VAL A 211 18.84 9.87 10.21
CA VAL A 211 19.39 11.23 10.37
C VAL A 211 19.01 11.84 11.73
N VAL A 212 17.81 11.53 12.23
CA VAL A 212 17.33 12.02 13.54
C VAL A 212 17.76 11.08 14.67
N ALA A 213 17.61 9.77 14.49
CA ALA A 213 17.90 8.77 15.52
C ALA A 213 19.40 8.65 15.84
N GLY A 214 20.27 8.82 14.82
CA GLY A 214 21.72 8.73 15.01
C GLY A 214 22.27 9.71 16.06
N PRO A 215 22.04 11.03 15.91
CA PRO A 215 22.46 12.04 16.90
C PRO A 215 21.84 11.84 18.28
N ILE A 216 20.57 11.43 18.37
CA ILE A 216 19.91 11.12 19.65
C ILE A 216 20.63 9.96 20.32
N ALA A 217 20.86 8.87 19.59
CA ALA A 217 21.55 7.70 20.13
C ALA A 217 23.00 8.01 20.54
N SER A 218 23.69 8.88 19.81
CA SER A 218 25.07 9.27 20.11
C SER A 218 25.20 10.16 21.36
N ASN A 219 24.28 11.12 21.56
CA ASN A 219 24.40 12.14 22.61
C ASN A 219 23.64 11.79 23.89
N LEU A 220 22.47 11.13 23.74
CA LEU A 220 21.56 10.83 24.84
C LEU A 220 21.48 9.33 25.16
N GLY A 221 21.97 8.49 24.23
CA GLY A 221 21.86 7.04 24.31
C GLY A 221 20.63 6.50 23.58
N TRP A 222 20.68 5.22 23.17
CA TRP A 222 19.65 4.58 22.34
C TRP A 222 18.29 4.44 23.05
N ARG A 223 18.24 4.41 24.39
CA ARG A 223 16.98 4.35 25.15
C ARG A 223 16.11 5.58 24.95
N TRP A 224 16.70 6.75 24.68
CA TRP A 224 15.95 7.96 24.39
C TRP A 224 15.09 7.84 23.14
N LEU A 225 15.47 6.98 22.18
CA LEU A 225 14.65 6.69 21.01
C LEU A 225 13.30 6.08 21.43
N TYR A 226 13.31 5.16 22.38
CA TYR A 226 12.08 4.57 22.94
C TYR A 226 11.27 5.59 23.77
N TYR A 227 11.93 6.41 24.60
CA TYR A 227 11.22 7.44 25.39
C TYR A 227 10.48 8.43 24.49
N LEU A 228 11.09 8.86 23.40
CA LEU A 228 10.46 9.73 22.42
C LEU A 228 9.29 9.03 21.71
N LEU A 229 9.43 7.75 21.39
CA LEU A 229 8.32 6.98 20.80
C LEU A 229 7.16 6.81 21.78
N VAL A 230 7.41 6.60 23.07
CA VAL A 230 6.35 6.55 24.09
C VAL A 230 5.61 7.89 24.13
N LEU A 231 6.32 9.02 24.10
CA LEU A 231 5.72 10.35 24.13
C LEU A 231 4.88 10.62 22.86
N PHE A 232 5.48 10.46 21.68
CA PHE A 232 4.80 10.73 20.42
C PHE A 232 3.75 9.67 20.08
N GLY A 233 4.01 8.39 20.41
CA GLY A 233 3.06 7.30 20.23
C GLY A 233 1.85 7.41 21.16
N GLY A 234 2.04 7.85 22.41
CA GLY A 234 0.95 8.17 23.32
C GLY A 234 0.05 9.28 22.77
N THR A 235 0.66 10.39 22.28
CA THR A 235 -0.06 11.48 21.62
C THR A 235 -0.80 10.97 20.37
N GLN A 236 -0.13 10.16 19.54
CA GLN A 236 -0.75 9.55 18.34
C GLN A 236 -1.96 8.68 18.71
N THR A 237 -1.86 7.86 19.73
CA THR A 237 -2.96 6.99 20.19
C THR A 237 -4.19 7.82 20.58
N ILE A 238 -3.99 8.93 21.30
CA ILE A 238 -5.06 9.85 21.68
C ILE A 238 -5.69 10.52 20.43
N LEU A 239 -4.87 11.03 19.51
CA LEU A 239 -5.35 11.65 18.28
C LEU A 239 -6.10 10.64 17.41
N GLN A 240 -5.60 9.42 17.29
CA GLN A 240 -6.25 8.34 16.56
C GLN A 240 -7.63 8.01 17.13
N PHE A 241 -7.74 7.94 18.46
CA PHE A 241 -9.01 7.70 19.16
C PHE A 241 -10.00 8.83 18.96
N LEU A 242 -9.57 10.10 19.05
CA LEU A 242 -10.47 11.25 19.00
C LEU A 242 -10.93 11.63 17.59
N PHE A 243 -10.04 11.56 16.60
CA PHE A 243 -10.26 12.20 15.28
C PHE A 243 -10.31 11.25 14.10
N VAL A 244 -10.01 9.96 14.28
CA VAL A 244 -10.12 8.97 13.20
C VAL A 244 -11.33 8.06 13.44
N PRO A 245 -12.52 8.42 12.90
CA PRO A 245 -13.70 7.57 13.02
C PRO A 245 -13.57 6.32 12.15
N GLU A 246 -14.56 5.41 12.24
CA GLU A 246 -14.58 4.21 11.38
C GLU A 246 -14.78 4.60 9.91
N THR A 247 -13.91 4.10 9.04
CA THR A 247 -13.94 4.35 7.60
C THR A 247 -14.53 3.22 6.79
N SER A 248 -14.69 2.04 7.40
CA SER A 248 -15.38 0.93 6.75
C SER A 248 -16.87 1.23 6.65
N TYR A 249 -17.41 1.09 5.44
CA TYR A 249 -18.81 1.32 5.16
C TYR A 249 -19.32 0.25 4.22
N ASN A 250 -20.45 -0.38 4.54
CA ASN A 250 -21.07 -1.39 3.71
C ASN A 250 -21.96 -0.69 2.66
N ARG A 251 -21.38 -0.42 1.49
CA ARG A 251 -22.14 0.10 0.35
C ARG A 251 -22.94 -1.03 -0.28
N ASP A 252 -24.12 -0.71 -0.80
CA ASP A 252 -24.81 -1.64 -1.68
C ASP A 252 -23.93 -1.89 -2.91
N ARG A 253 -23.76 -3.13 -3.33
CA ARG A 253 -22.94 -3.55 -4.49
C ARG A 253 -23.26 -2.78 -5.77
N ARG A 254 -24.45 -2.22 -5.88
CA ARG A 254 -24.89 -1.36 -6.99
C ARG A 254 -24.06 -0.08 -7.13
N TYR A 255 -23.48 0.44 -6.02
CA TYR A 255 -22.63 1.63 -6.01
C TYR A 255 -21.14 1.31 -6.29
N GLU A 256 -20.76 0.03 -6.27
CA GLU A 256 -19.43 -0.47 -6.63
C GLU A 256 -19.35 -0.68 -8.15
N ILE A 257 -19.38 0.43 -8.89
CA ILE A 257 -19.37 0.38 -10.34
C ILE A 257 -17.94 0.20 -10.81
N ASP A 258 -17.71 -0.82 -11.61
CA ASP A 258 -16.53 -0.90 -12.46
C ASP A 258 -16.80 -0.07 -13.74
N GLU A 259 -15.96 0.94 -14.02
CA GLU A 259 -16.06 1.83 -15.19
C GLU A 259 -16.16 1.09 -16.55
N MET A 260 -16.00 -0.21 -16.56
CA MET A 260 -15.93 -1.05 -17.75
C MET A 260 -17.22 -1.80 -18.11
N LYS A 261 -18.26 -1.77 -17.26
CA LYS A 261 -19.54 -2.41 -17.58
C LYS A 261 -20.63 -1.35 -17.75
N ASN A 262 -20.88 -0.96 -19.01
CA ASN A 262 -21.95 -0.01 -19.36
C ASN A 262 -23.32 -0.40 -18.79
N ASP A 263 -23.61 -1.70 -18.63
CA ASP A 263 -24.88 -2.20 -18.10
C ASP A 263 -25.09 -1.80 -16.63
N ASN A 264 -24.04 -1.80 -15.81
CA ASN A 264 -24.13 -1.42 -14.40
C ASN A 264 -24.36 0.08 -14.19
N LEU A 265 -23.84 0.94 -15.09
CA LEU A 265 -24.04 2.39 -15.02
C LEU A 265 -25.50 2.78 -15.31
N GLN A 266 -26.15 2.09 -16.27
CA GLN A 266 -27.57 2.32 -16.60
C GLN A 266 -28.48 1.88 -15.44
N ASP A 267 -28.18 0.74 -14.80
CA ASP A 267 -28.95 0.21 -13.67
C ASP A 267 -28.86 1.14 -12.45
N VAL A 268 -27.67 1.73 -12.18
CA VAL A 268 -27.50 2.70 -11.09
C VAL A 268 -28.19 4.01 -11.39
N ALA A 269 -28.07 4.51 -12.62
CA ALA A 269 -28.76 5.73 -13.04
C ALA A 269 -30.30 5.58 -12.96
N ALA A 270 -30.82 4.43 -13.36
CA ALA A 270 -32.24 4.09 -13.24
C ALA A 270 -32.70 4.01 -11.77
N PHE A 271 -31.88 3.42 -10.90
CA PHE A 271 -32.19 3.32 -9.47
C PHE A 271 -32.16 4.69 -8.76
N GLU A 272 -31.16 5.52 -9.00
CA GLU A 272 -31.12 6.88 -8.42
C GLU A 272 -32.27 7.77 -8.93
N TYR A 273 -32.68 7.59 -10.19
CA TYR A 273 -33.83 8.28 -10.73
C TYR A 273 -35.13 7.85 -10.02
N GLN A 274 -35.30 6.56 -9.77
CA GLN A 274 -36.45 6.02 -9.03
C GLN A 274 -36.46 6.48 -7.57
N GLU A 275 -35.30 6.51 -6.90
CA GLU A 275 -35.18 7.00 -5.51
C GLU A 275 -35.52 8.49 -5.41
N LYS A 276 -35.08 9.31 -6.36
CA LYS A 276 -35.47 10.73 -6.46
C LYS A 276 -36.97 10.91 -6.64
N LEU A 277 -37.60 10.12 -7.52
CA LEU A 277 -39.04 10.14 -7.73
C LEU A 277 -39.83 9.77 -6.45
N ASN A 278 -39.32 8.81 -5.69
CA ASN A 278 -39.91 8.37 -4.42
C ASN A 278 -39.72 9.40 -3.30
N MET A 279 -38.65 10.19 -3.31
CA MET A 279 -38.41 11.29 -2.37
C MET A 279 -39.30 12.52 -2.70
N GLU A 280 -39.54 12.79 -3.97
CA GLU A 280 -40.40 13.92 -4.40
C GLU A 280 -41.90 13.66 -4.19
N LYS A 281 -42.32 12.40 -4.01
CA LYS A 281 -43.75 12.02 -3.80
C LYS A 281 -43.96 11.23 -2.50
N PRO A 282 -43.72 11.79 -1.31
CA PRO A 282 -43.89 11.08 -0.05
C PRO A 282 -45.34 10.81 0.34
N GLY A 283 -46.32 11.32 -0.41
CA GLY A 283 -47.74 11.26 -0.07
C GLY A 283 -48.60 10.23 -0.82
N LEU A 284 -48.12 9.65 -1.93
CA LEU A 284 -48.96 8.78 -2.78
C LEU A 284 -48.87 7.29 -2.45
N ALA A 285 -47.84 6.85 -1.76
CA ALA A 285 -47.64 5.44 -1.40
C ALA A 285 -48.51 4.94 -0.23
N ARG A 286 -49.28 5.82 0.43
CA ARG A 286 -50.12 5.51 1.61
C ARG A 286 -51.61 5.34 1.29
N ALA A 287 -52.04 5.56 0.04
CA ALA A 287 -53.45 5.63 -0.34
C ALA A 287 -53.98 4.42 -1.15
N THR A 288 -53.19 3.40 -1.44
CA THR A 288 -53.62 2.27 -2.30
C THR A 288 -53.67 0.90 -1.62
N HIS A 289 -53.73 0.84 -0.29
CA HIS A 289 -53.97 -0.42 0.42
C HIS A 289 -55.31 -0.44 1.15
N THR A 290 -56.39 -0.14 0.45
CA THR A 290 -57.72 -0.56 0.83
C THR A 290 -58.48 -0.86 -0.45
N GLU A 291 -59.01 -2.12 -0.51
CA GLU A 291 -59.88 -2.71 -1.55
C GLU A 291 -59.16 -3.28 -2.78
N GLU A 292 -59.06 -4.59 -2.79
CA GLU A 292 -59.81 -5.60 -3.50
C GLU A 292 -59.07 -6.94 -3.42
N ALA A 293 -59.69 -7.86 -2.71
CA ALA A 293 -59.43 -9.29 -2.78
C ALA A 293 -60.25 -9.87 -3.93
N SER A 294 -59.62 -10.43 -4.97
CA SER A 294 -60.14 -11.60 -5.68
C SER A 294 -59.19 -12.08 -6.77
N GLU A 295 -58.92 -13.41 -6.69
CA GLU A 295 -58.64 -14.36 -7.76
C GLU A 295 -57.37 -14.29 -8.61
N GLY A 296 -56.47 -15.18 -8.27
CA GLY A 296 -55.87 -16.21 -9.11
C GLY A 296 -55.18 -15.80 -10.44
N VAL A 297 -53.87 -15.74 -10.48
CA VAL A 297 -53.03 -16.39 -11.51
C VAL A 297 -51.60 -16.46 -11.01
N SER A 298 -51.06 -17.67 -10.96
CA SER A 298 -49.65 -17.99 -10.72
C SER A 298 -48.76 -17.41 -11.80
N GLN A 299 -47.95 -16.40 -11.46
CA GLN A 299 -46.74 -16.05 -12.21
C GLN A 299 -45.62 -15.77 -11.22
N THR A 300 -44.58 -16.56 -11.35
CA THR A 300 -43.30 -16.46 -10.67
C THR A 300 -42.63 -15.15 -11.10
N SER A 301 -42.93 -14.07 -10.40
CA SER A 301 -42.19 -12.81 -10.54
C SER A 301 -41.30 -12.65 -9.31
N SER A 302 -39.98 -12.53 -9.55
CA SER A 302 -38.99 -12.11 -8.58
C SER A 302 -39.51 -10.91 -7.80
N ARG A 303 -39.72 -11.08 -6.49
CA ARG A 303 -40.08 -10.02 -5.55
C ARG A 303 -38.99 -8.95 -5.62
N GLN A 304 -39.28 -7.86 -6.32
CA GLN A 304 -38.59 -6.60 -6.09
C GLN A 304 -39.01 -6.14 -4.69
N GLU A 305 -38.08 -6.20 -3.73
CA GLU A 305 -38.27 -5.55 -2.44
C GLU A 305 -38.39 -4.04 -2.72
N GLU A 306 -39.59 -3.49 -2.54
CA GLU A 306 -39.84 -2.04 -2.53
C GLU A 306 -38.95 -1.41 -1.45
N ALA A 307 -37.98 -0.62 -1.88
CA ALA A 307 -37.07 0.08 -1.00
C ALA A 307 -37.84 1.17 -0.22
N VAL A 308 -38.16 0.87 1.02
CA VAL A 308 -38.65 1.88 1.98
C VAL A 308 -37.59 2.99 2.09
N PRO A 309 -37.91 4.27 1.92
CA PRO A 309 -36.95 5.35 2.01
C PRO A 309 -36.28 5.33 3.40
N ARG A 310 -34.99 4.99 3.44
CA ARG A 310 -34.21 4.99 4.67
C ARG A 310 -33.88 6.43 5.04
N VAL A 311 -34.41 6.92 6.14
CA VAL A 311 -34.02 8.22 6.70
C VAL A 311 -32.67 8.06 7.39
N TYR A 312 -31.62 8.60 6.80
CA TYR A 312 -30.27 8.55 7.35
C TYR A 312 -30.07 9.68 8.37
N HIS A 313 -29.67 9.33 9.59
CA HIS A 313 -29.29 10.29 10.61
C HIS A 313 -27.76 10.41 10.69
N LYS A 314 -27.25 11.66 10.61
CA LYS A 314 -25.83 11.92 10.79
C LYS A 314 -25.40 11.54 12.21
N LYS A 315 -24.35 10.73 12.35
CA LYS A 315 -23.78 10.36 13.65
C LYS A 315 -23.24 11.59 14.38
N THR A 316 -23.47 11.63 15.70
CA THR A 316 -22.86 12.64 16.59
C THR A 316 -21.39 12.29 16.84
N PHE A 317 -20.58 13.28 17.25
CA PHE A 317 -19.18 13.08 17.58
C PHE A 317 -18.97 11.94 18.59
N VAL A 318 -19.81 11.83 19.63
CA VAL A 318 -19.74 10.77 20.63
C VAL A 318 -20.01 9.39 20.02
N GLN A 319 -20.96 9.30 19.10
CA GLN A 319 -21.24 8.05 18.38
C GLN A 319 -20.09 7.64 17.45
N GLU A 320 -19.37 8.62 16.89
CA GLU A 320 -18.18 8.37 16.08
C GLU A 320 -16.99 7.88 16.92
N LEU A 321 -16.98 8.12 18.25
CA LEU A 321 -15.95 7.59 19.17
C LEU A 321 -16.10 6.10 19.46
N ALA A 322 -17.19 5.45 19.08
CA ALA A 322 -17.36 4.02 19.27
C ALA A 322 -16.19 3.24 18.65
N ILE A 323 -15.53 2.39 19.46
CA ILE A 323 -14.40 1.57 19.03
C ILE A 323 -14.86 0.51 18.02
N PHE A 324 -16.03 -0.08 18.26
CA PHE A 324 -16.61 -1.13 17.43
C PHE A 324 -17.98 -0.66 16.90
N SER A 325 -18.15 -0.72 15.59
CA SER A 325 -19.37 -0.22 14.92
C SER A 325 -20.21 -1.35 14.27
N GLY A 326 -19.84 -2.61 14.48
CA GLY A 326 -20.54 -3.79 13.95
C GLY A 326 -19.68 -4.67 13.04
N THR A 327 -20.32 -5.55 12.30
CA THR A 327 -19.68 -6.42 11.31
C THR A 327 -19.99 -5.92 9.91
N TYR A 328 -18.94 -5.82 9.08
CA TYR A 328 -19.03 -5.27 7.72
C TYR A 328 -19.03 -6.34 6.63
N SER A 329 -18.58 -7.56 6.93
CA SER A 329 -18.57 -8.68 5.98
C SER A 329 -19.05 -9.97 6.64
N ASN A 330 -19.87 -10.73 5.90
CA ASN A 330 -20.35 -12.05 6.29
C ASN A 330 -19.49 -13.20 5.76
N GLU A 331 -18.39 -12.89 5.09
CA GLU A 331 -17.49 -13.87 4.50
C GLU A 331 -16.76 -14.70 5.57
N ASN A 332 -16.37 -15.92 5.18
CA ASN A 332 -15.61 -16.79 6.06
C ASN A 332 -14.22 -16.19 6.37
N PHE A 333 -13.89 -16.09 7.64
CA PHE A 333 -12.64 -15.50 8.10
C PHE A 333 -11.38 -16.14 7.51
N LEU A 334 -11.38 -17.48 7.37
CA LEU A 334 -10.27 -18.21 6.74
C LEU A 334 -10.11 -17.84 5.26
N GLN A 335 -11.20 -17.60 4.56
CA GLN A 335 -11.20 -17.20 3.15
C GLN A 335 -10.57 -15.82 2.97
N LEU A 336 -10.88 -14.88 3.87
CA LEU A 336 -10.29 -13.54 3.90
C LEU A 336 -8.76 -13.56 4.17
N ILE A 337 -8.27 -14.49 4.99
CA ILE A 337 -6.83 -14.65 5.26
C ILE A 337 -6.12 -15.28 4.06
N ILE A 338 -6.76 -16.22 3.37
CA ILE A 338 -6.15 -16.96 2.26
C ILE A 338 -6.15 -16.12 0.96
N ALA A 339 -7.11 -15.23 0.77
CA ALA A 339 -7.26 -14.44 -0.45
C ALA A 339 -5.96 -13.74 -0.91
N PRO A 340 -5.18 -13.03 -0.06
CA PRO A 340 -3.92 -12.41 -0.46
C PRO A 340 -2.86 -13.42 -0.93
N PHE A 341 -2.89 -14.66 -0.44
CA PHE A 341 -1.97 -15.71 -0.88
C PHE A 341 -2.47 -16.41 -2.15
N ALA A 342 -3.78 -16.48 -2.36
CA ALA A 342 -4.36 -17.11 -3.54
C ALA A 342 -4.03 -16.35 -4.83
N VAL A 343 -3.88 -15.01 -4.78
CA VAL A 343 -3.52 -14.21 -5.96
C VAL A 343 -2.14 -14.54 -6.54
N VAL A 344 -1.28 -15.21 -5.76
CA VAL A 344 0.05 -15.70 -6.22
C VAL A 344 -0.09 -16.75 -7.34
N VAL A 345 -1.23 -17.42 -7.47
CA VAL A 345 -1.50 -18.36 -8.58
C VAL A 345 -1.46 -17.66 -9.96
N ASN A 346 -1.72 -16.35 -10.00
CA ASN A 346 -1.53 -15.54 -11.20
C ASN A 346 -0.03 -15.24 -11.38
N LEU A 347 0.57 -15.77 -12.46
CA LEU A 347 2.01 -15.64 -12.72
C LEU A 347 2.47 -14.18 -12.90
N ALA A 348 1.64 -13.32 -13.49
CA ALA A 348 1.99 -11.90 -13.62
C ALA A 348 1.96 -11.20 -12.25
N VAL A 349 1.00 -11.54 -11.40
CA VAL A 349 0.95 -11.07 -10.01
C VAL A 349 2.17 -11.58 -9.24
N SER A 350 2.50 -12.87 -9.35
CA SER A 350 3.72 -13.45 -8.75
C SER A 350 4.98 -12.72 -9.18
N TRP A 351 5.10 -12.38 -10.46
CA TRP A 351 6.21 -11.58 -10.97
C TRP A 351 6.25 -10.19 -10.33
N ILE A 352 5.12 -9.49 -10.25
CA ILE A 352 5.02 -8.18 -9.58
C ILE A 352 5.48 -8.29 -8.13
N LEU A 353 4.98 -9.31 -7.40
CA LEU A 353 5.32 -9.54 -6.00
C LEU A 353 6.83 -9.76 -5.81
N ILE A 354 7.45 -10.60 -6.66
CA ILE A 354 8.87 -10.91 -6.58
C ILE A 354 9.71 -9.66 -6.87
N VAL A 355 9.42 -8.96 -7.97
CA VAL A 355 10.18 -7.76 -8.36
C VAL A 355 10.06 -6.68 -7.29
N ASN A 356 8.84 -6.31 -6.91
CA ASN A 356 8.61 -5.26 -5.92
C ASN A 356 9.25 -5.61 -4.56
N SER A 357 8.97 -6.82 -4.04
CA SER A 357 9.49 -7.26 -2.75
C SER A 357 11.01 -7.31 -2.74
N MET A 358 11.64 -7.85 -3.79
CA MET A 358 13.09 -8.00 -3.84
C MET A 358 13.82 -6.66 -3.89
N PHE A 359 13.32 -5.69 -4.65
CA PHE A 359 13.95 -4.36 -4.69
C PHE A 359 13.84 -3.62 -3.36
N VAL A 360 12.71 -3.74 -2.65
CA VAL A 360 12.59 -3.20 -1.29
C VAL A 360 13.54 -3.90 -0.33
N VAL A 361 13.66 -5.22 -0.42
CA VAL A 361 14.58 -6.01 0.43
C VAL A 361 16.02 -5.60 0.20
N LEU A 362 16.48 -5.54 -1.06
CA LEU A 362 17.85 -5.13 -1.39
C LEU A 362 18.20 -3.75 -0.84
N TYR A 363 17.24 -2.84 -0.84
CA TYR A 363 17.38 -1.53 -0.24
C TYR A 363 17.46 -1.57 1.29
N VAL A 364 16.54 -2.25 1.97
CA VAL A 364 16.48 -2.29 3.44
C VAL A 364 17.66 -3.04 4.04
N VAL A 365 18.15 -4.07 3.36
CA VAL A 365 19.28 -4.88 3.83
C VAL A 365 20.57 -4.06 3.94
N ILE A 366 20.77 -3.02 3.12
CA ILE A 366 21.90 -2.09 3.32
C ILE A 366 21.87 -1.46 4.73
N ALA A 367 20.69 -1.05 5.19
CA ALA A 367 20.55 -0.46 6.53
C ALA A 367 20.95 -1.43 7.65
N PHE A 368 20.84 -2.74 7.45
CA PHE A 368 21.25 -3.77 8.43
C PHE A 368 22.77 -3.91 8.54
N VAL A 369 23.51 -3.59 7.48
CA VAL A 369 24.97 -3.72 7.45
C VAL A 369 25.70 -2.39 7.65
N LEU A 370 25.02 -1.24 7.58
CA LEU A 370 25.64 0.09 7.71
C LEU A 370 26.48 0.22 8.99
N ALA A 371 25.94 -0.15 10.14
CA ALA A 371 26.67 -0.05 11.40
C ALA A 371 27.89 -0.98 11.42
N GLN A 372 27.79 -2.18 10.83
CA GLN A 372 28.90 -3.12 10.71
C GLN A 372 30.01 -2.63 9.79
N LEU A 373 29.67 -1.93 8.72
CA LEU A 373 30.63 -1.46 7.71
C LEU A 373 31.34 -0.16 8.13
N PHE A 374 30.64 0.75 8.82
CA PHE A 374 31.12 2.09 9.08
C PHE A 374 31.56 2.37 10.52
N SER A 375 31.21 1.50 11.50
CA SER A 375 31.70 1.64 12.89
C SER A 375 33.15 1.19 13.07
N PRO A 376 33.66 0.12 12.40
CA PRO A 376 35.05 -0.29 12.57
C PRO A 376 36.01 0.52 11.68
N PRO A 377 37.35 0.36 11.86
CA PRO A 377 38.33 0.90 10.92
C PRO A 377 38.06 0.42 9.48
N PRO A 378 38.32 1.26 8.45
CA PRO A 378 39.02 2.57 8.50
C PRO A 378 38.13 3.75 8.87
N TYR A 379 36.81 3.58 8.95
CA TYR A 379 35.86 4.72 9.05
C TYR A 379 35.70 5.25 10.47
N LEU A 380 35.55 4.39 11.48
CA LEU A 380 35.35 4.74 12.91
C LEU A 380 34.21 5.75 13.13
N LEU A 381 33.13 5.65 12.36
CA LEU A 381 32.04 6.60 12.44
C LEU A 381 31.18 6.41 13.71
N SER A 382 30.80 7.51 14.33
CA SER A 382 29.83 7.55 15.42
C SER A 382 28.42 7.20 14.91
N PRO A 383 27.49 6.78 15.81
CA PRO A 383 26.08 6.55 15.43
C PRO A 383 25.44 7.75 14.74
N ALA A 384 25.80 8.98 15.14
CA ALA A 384 25.35 10.22 14.48
C ALA A 384 25.81 10.28 13.03
N SER A 385 27.09 10.04 12.77
CA SER A 385 27.66 10.07 11.42
C SER A 385 27.07 8.97 10.53
N ILE A 386 26.85 7.76 11.07
CA ILE A 386 26.18 6.65 10.36
C ILE A 386 24.73 7.05 10.02
N GLY A 387 24.03 7.68 10.96
CA GLY A 387 22.68 8.20 10.72
C GLY A 387 22.64 9.23 9.57
N TYR A 388 23.62 10.13 9.48
CA TYR A 388 23.69 11.12 8.39
C TYR A 388 23.92 10.49 7.01
N LEU A 389 24.51 9.30 6.90
CA LEU A 389 24.60 8.60 5.61
C LEU A 389 23.23 8.27 5.00
N SER A 390 22.20 8.18 5.84
CA SER A 390 20.83 7.98 5.37
C SER A 390 20.22 9.18 4.63
N LEU A 391 20.89 10.35 4.65
CA LEU A 391 20.47 11.51 3.87
C LEU A 391 20.59 11.26 2.36
N GLY A 392 21.60 10.51 1.92
CA GLY A 392 21.77 10.13 0.52
C GLY A 392 20.54 9.40 -0.03
N PRO A 393 20.15 8.25 0.54
CA PRO A 393 18.94 7.54 0.10
C PRO A 393 17.65 8.34 0.29
N PHE A 394 17.53 9.18 1.30
CA PHE A 394 16.38 10.08 1.44
C PHE A 394 16.24 11.00 0.21
N VAL A 395 17.31 11.68 -0.17
CA VAL A 395 17.32 12.57 -1.34
C VAL A 395 17.09 11.79 -2.63
N GLY A 396 17.76 10.63 -2.81
CA GLY A 396 17.59 9.78 -3.97
C GLY A 396 16.15 9.27 -4.13
N GLY A 397 15.55 8.81 -3.02
CA GLY A 397 14.16 8.35 -3.00
C GLY A 397 13.16 9.47 -3.30
N ALA A 398 13.36 10.67 -2.74
CA ALA A 398 12.53 11.83 -3.00
C ALA A 398 12.60 12.24 -4.48
N LEU A 399 13.80 12.35 -5.04
CA LEU A 399 13.99 12.67 -6.46
C LEU A 399 13.37 11.63 -7.38
N GLY A 400 13.55 10.33 -7.08
CA GLY A 400 12.96 9.23 -7.85
C GLY A 400 11.43 9.30 -7.87
N SER A 401 10.82 9.51 -6.71
CA SER A 401 9.36 9.61 -6.57
C SER A 401 8.79 10.83 -7.31
N ILE A 402 9.43 12.00 -7.16
CA ILE A 402 8.99 13.25 -7.80
C ILE A 402 9.13 13.13 -9.32
N ILE A 403 10.28 12.69 -9.80
CA ILE A 403 10.54 12.58 -11.25
C ILE A 403 9.59 11.57 -11.88
N LEU A 404 9.37 10.41 -11.24
CA LEU A 404 8.42 9.42 -11.75
C LEU A 404 6.99 9.96 -11.76
N GLY A 405 6.57 10.65 -10.69
CA GLY A 405 5.25 11.30 -10.63
C GLY A 405 5.02 12.29 -11.77
N LEU A 406 6.03 13.13 -12.04
CA LEU A 406 5.97 14.11 -13.14
C LEU A 406 6.06 13.47 -14.53
N LEU A 407 6.79 12.37 -14.68
CA LEU A 407 7.04 11.72 -15.98
C LEU A 407 5.94 10.74 -16.37
N SER A 408 5.31 10.08 -15.40
CA SER A 408 4.41 8.94 -15.63
C SER A 408 3.20 9.33 -16.49
N ASP A 409 2.44 10.36 -16.10
CA ASP A 409 1.21 10.75 -16.79
C ASP A 409 1.43 11.32 -18.20
N PRO A 410 2.42 12.23 -18.43
CA PRO A 410 2.75 12.69 -19.78
C PRO A 410 3.18 11.55 -20.71
N LEU A 411 4.00 10.62 -20.19
CA LEU A 411 4.48 9.47 -20.96
C LEU A 411 3.32 8.56 -21.38
N ILE A 412 2.42 8.25 -20.45
CA ILE A 412 1.23 7.43 -20.72
C ILE A 412 0.34 8.09 -21.77
N LYS A 413 0.04 9.38 -21.61
CA LYS A 413 -0.76 10.13 -22.57
C LYS A 413 -0.10 10.15 -23.96
N TRP A 414 1.23 10.30 -24.02
CA TRP A 414 1.98 10.25 -25.27
C TRP A 414 1.90 8.86 -25.92
N CYS A 415 2.07 7.77 -25.15
CA CYS A 415 1.95 6.40 -25.63
C CYS A 415 0.52 6.11 -26.15
N ALA A 416 -0.51 6.48 -25.39
CA ALA A 416 -1.90 6.27 -25.74
C ALA A 416 -2.27 7.03 -27.03
N ARG A 417 -1.89 8.31 -27.17
CA ARG A 417 -2.09 9.07 -28.42
C ARG A 417 -1.44 8.41 -29.62
N ARG A 418 -0.23 7.83 -29.47
CA ARG A 418 0.45 7.08 -30.52
C ARG A 418 -0.20 5.74 -30.83
N ASN A 419 -0.93 5.17 -29.86
CA ASN A 419 -1.70 3.93 -29.99
C ASN A 419 -3.19 4.17 -30.32
N LYS A 420 -3.50 5.19 -31.10
CA LYS A 420 -4.88 5.52 -31.54
C LYS A 420 -5.87 5.74 -30.38
N GLY A 421 -5.41 6.35 -29.29
CA GLY A 421 -6.24 6.60 -28.11
C GLY A 421 -6.35 5.42 -27.14
N VAL A 422 -5.78 4.26 -27.44
CA VAL A 422 -5.85 3.06 -26.60
C VAL A 422 -4.76 3.10 -25.53
N TYR A 423 -5.17 3.10 -24.27
CA TYR A 423 -4.29 2.97 -23.11
C TYR A 423 -4.05 1.49 -22.78
N GLU A 424 -2.79 1.13 -22.55
CA GLU A 424 -2.38 -0.19 -22.07
C GLU A 424 -1.59 -0.05 -20.76
N PRO A 425 -1.92 -0.85 -19.72
CA PRO A 425 -1.21 -0.81 -18.43
C PRO A 425 0.29 -1.04 -18.55
N GLU A 426 0.74 -1.78 -19.56
CA GLU A 426 2.14 -2.06 -19.85
C GLU A 426 2.98 -0.79 -20.05
N TYR A 427 2.37 0.35 -20.41
CA TYR A 427 3.09 1.62 -20.51
C TYR A 427 3.66 2.09 -19.16
N ARG A 428 3.08 1.65 -18.03
CA ARG A 428 3.61 1.89 -16.68
C ARG A 428 4.98 1.23 -16.44
N LEU A 429 5.34 0.21 -17.23
CA LEU A 429 6.61 -0.48 -17.11
C LEU A 429 7.77 0.24 -17.82
N ILE A 430 7.50 1.19 -18.72
CA ILE A 430 8.54 1.92 -19.45
C ILE A 430 9.47 2.69 -18.49
N PRO A 431 8.97 3.50 -17.54
CA PRO A 431 9.84 4.17 -16.59
C PRO A 431 10.63 3.22 -15.67
N CYS A 432 10.16 1.98 -15.47
CA CYS A 432 10.86 0.99 -14.65
C CYS A 432 12.26 0.64 -15.20
N THR A 433 12.56 0.96 -16.47
CA THR A 433 13.91 0.81 -17.04
C THR A 433 14.96 1.64 -16.30
N PHE A 434 14.58 2.78 -15.70
CA PHE A 434 15.47 3.56 -14.81
C PHE A 434 15.86 2.79 -13.53
N GLY A 435 15.21 1.67 -13.26
CA GLY A 435 15.62 0.71 -12.22
C GLY A 435 17.06 0.22 -12.37
N VAL A 436 17.66 0.31 -13.56
CA VAL A 436 19.08 0.00 -13.80
C VAL A 436 19.99 0.75 -12.82
N PHE A 437 19.63 1.97 -12.43
CA PHE A 437 20.40 2.73 -11.44
C PHE A 437 20.46 2.06 -10.06
N SER A 438 19.50 1.20 -9.71
CA SER A 438 19.55 0.45 -8.46
C SER A 438 20.65 -0.63 -8.47
N GLY A 439 20.79 -1.36 -9.57
CA GLY A 439 21.85 -2.37 -9.74
C GLY A 439 23.23 -1.72 -9.79
N VAL A 440 23.38 -0.65 -10.55
CA VAL A 440 24.65 0.14 -10.61
C VAL A 440 24.98 0.69 -9.23
N GLY A 441 24.00 1.27 -8.53
CA GLY A 441 24.18 1.81 -7.19
C GLY A 441 24.65 0.76 -6.18
N LEU A 442 24.08 -0.46 -6.22
CA LEU A 442 24.50 -1.57 -5.37
C LEU A 442 25.98 -1.95 -5.62
N MET A 443 26.37 -2.18 -6.87
CA MET A 443 27.74 -2.56 -7.20
C MET A 443 28.75 -1.47 -6.83
N LEU A 444 28.45 -0.22 -7.16
CA LEU A 444 29.32 0.91 -6.81
C LEU A 444 29.42 1.09 -5.30
N PHE A 445 28.33 0.90 -4.54
CA PHE A 445 28.37 0.99 -3.07
C PHE A 445 29.33 -0.05 -2.49
N GLY A 446 29.21 -1.31 -2.90
CA GLY A 446 30.11 -2.38 -2.45
C GLY A 446 31.57 -2.10 -2.77
N HIS A 447 31.87 -1.64 -3.99
CA HIS A 447 33.22 -1.30 -4.41
C HIS A 447 33.81 -0.11 -3.62
N LEU A 448 33.06 0.96 -3.47
CA LEU A 448 33.50 2.14 -2.72
C LEU A 448 33.79 1.83 -1.25
N VAL A 449 32.95 0.99 -0.62
CA VAL A 449 33.20 0.54 0.76
C VAL A 449 34.46 -0.32 0.84
N SER A 450 34.71 -1.21 -0.13
CA SER A 450 35.87 -2.11 -0.11
C SER A 450 37.21 -1.38 -0.25
N ILE A 451 37.24 -0.29 -1.04
CA ILE A 451 38.45 0.54 -1.20
C ILE A 451 38.60 1.62 -0.10
N GLY A 452 37.69 1.67 0.88
CA GLY A 452 37.73 2.68 1.95
C GLY A 452 37.47 4.11 1.45
N ALA A 453 36.61 4.27 0.42
CA ALA A 453 36.28 5.59 -0.14
C ALA A 453 35.54 6.47 0.87
N SER A 454 35.45 7.78 0.57
CA SER A 454 34.74 8.73 1.42
C SER A 454 33.30 8.29 1.77
N PRO A 455 32.88 8.36 3.04
CA PRO A 455 31.50 8.05 3.45
C PRO A 455 30.43 8.83 2.68
N TYR A 456 30.73 10.07 2.26
CA TYR A 456 29.83 10.90 1.46
C TYR A 456 29.61 10.33 0.06
N ALA A 457 30.68 9.75 -0.56
CA ALA A 457 30.57 9.07 -1.84
C ALA A 457 29.67 7.83 -1.71
N CYS A 458 29.87 7.03 -0.65
CA CYS A 458 29.02 5.88 -0.35
C CYS A 458 27.56 6.28 -0.15
N ALA A 459 27.28 7.36 0.58
CA ALA A 459 25.93 7.89 0.79
C ALA A 459 25.27 8.35 -0.52
N THR A 460 26.03 9.01 -1.40
CA THR A 460 25.51 9.48 -2.71
C THR A 460 25.12 8.30 -3.59
N VAL A 461 25.97 7.27 -3.65
CA VAL A 461 25.69 6.06 -4.44
C VAL A 461 24.54 5.25 -3.85
N HIS A 462 24.41 5.20 -2.52
CA HIS A 462 23.22 4.66 -1.85
C HIS A 462 21.94 5.44 -2.25
N GLY A 463 22.05 6.77 -2.40
CA GLY A 463 20.99 7.60 -2.96
C GLY A 463 20.62 7.23 -4.40
N LEU A 464 21.61 7.00 -5.26
CA LEU A 464 21.40 6.56 -6.64
C LEU A 464 20.68 5.21 -6.70
N MET A 465 21.04 4.30 -5.80
CA MET A 465 20.35 3.02 -5.68
C MET A 465 18.87 3.20 -5.37
N LEU A 466 18.53 3.98 -4.32
CA LEU A 466 17.13 4.18 -3.94
C LEU A 466 16.34 4.95 -5.00
N PHE A 467 16.98 5.88 -5.71
CA PHE A 467 16.39 6.52 -6.89
C PHE A 467 15.88 5.48 -7.89
N GLY A 468 16.71 4.48 -8.26
CA GLY A 468 16.30 3.40 -9.17
C GLY A 468 15.19 2.50 -8.59
N VAL A 469 15.27 2.19 -7.29
CA VAL A 469 14.25 1.37 -6.60
C VAL A 469 12.87 2.04 -6.64
N MET A 470 12.78 3.38 -6.52
CA MET A 470 11.50 4.09 -6.59
C MET A 470 10.80 3.89 -7.93
N PHE A 471 11.55 3.93 -9.05
CA PHE A 471 10.98 3.70 -10.38
C PHE A 471 10.39 2.29 -10.51
N LEU A 472 11.06 1.29 -9.96
CA LEU A 472 10.58 -0.09 -10.01
C LEU A 472 9.38 -0.31 -9.09
N CYS A 473 9.46 0.09 -7.84
CA CYS A 473 8.40 -0.15 -6.86
C CYS A 473 7.11 0.59 -7.22
N ILE A 474 7.18 1.88 -7.56
CA ILE A 474 6.00 2.68 -7.92
C ILE A 474 5.47 2.24 -9.29
N GLY A 475 6.35 1.98 -10.27
CA GLY A 475 5.94 1.56 -11.61
C GLY A 475 5.24 0.20 -11.63
N THR A 476 5.78 -0.80 -10.95
CA THR A 476 5.14 -2.13 -10.83
C THR A 476 3.87 -2.09 -10.00
N SER A 477 3.79 -1.27 -8.95
CA SER A 477 2.57 -1.06 -8.17
C SER A 477 1.46 -0.42 -9.00
N ASN A 478 1.79 0.61 -9.80
CA ASN A 478 0.83 1.23 -10.70
C ASN A 478 0.40 0.28 -11.82
N TYR A 479 1.31 -0.55 -12.33
CA TYR A 479 0.95 -1.62 -13.27
C TYR A 479 -0.03 -2.62 -12.66
N ALA A 480 0.18 -3.02 -11.40
CA ALA A 480 -0.74 -3.91 -10.68
C ALA A 480 -2.13 -3.30 -10.53
N LEU A 481 -2.20 -2.02 -10.15
CA LEU A 481 -3.47 -1.29 -10.00
C LEU A 481 -4.25 -1.18 -11.32
N ASP A 482 -3.56 -0.94 -12.44
CA ASP A 482 -4.23 -0.74 -13.72
C ASP A 482 -4.57 -2.07 -14.40
N ALA A 483 -3.69 -3.08 -14.31
CA ALA A 483 -3.83 -4.37 -14.99
C ALA A 483 -4.71 -5.37 -14.24
N TYR A 484 -4.74 -5.30 -12.89
CA TYR A 484 -5.38 -6.27 -11.99
C TYR A 484 -6.20 -5.56 -10.91
N ARG A 485 -7.08 -4.64 -11.30
CA ARG A 485 -7.88 -3.80 -10.39
C ARG A 485 -8.65 -4.61 -9.36
N GLY A 486 -9.36 -5.65 -9.81
CA GLY A 486 -10.21 -6.49 -8.96
C GLY A 486 -9.49 -7.29 -7.87
N MET A 487 -8.16 -7.32 -7.87
CA MET A 487 -7.36 -7.98 -6.84
C MET A 487 -6.21 -7.10 -6.32
N ALA A 488 -6.29 -5.78 -6.53
CA ALA A 488 -5.21 -4.86 -6.19
C ALA A 488 -4.91 -4.85 -4.68
N ASN A 489 -5.94 -4.87 -3.83
CA ASN A 489 -5.77 -4.90 -2.38
C ASN A 489 -5.04 -6.16 -1.92
N GLU A 490 -5.43 -7.32 -2.43
CA GLU A 490 -4.80 -8.60 -2.16
C GLU A 490 -3.34 -8.63 -2.60
N ILE A 491 -3.03 -8.03 -3.78
CA ILE A 491 -1.66 -7.90 -4.29
C ILE A 491 -0.80 -7.06 -3.34
N PHE A 492 -1.30 -5.93 -2.84
CA PHE A 492 -0.53 -5.09 -1.90
C PHE A 492 -0.27 -5.80 -0.58
N ILE A 493 -1.27 -6.49 -0.02
CA ILE A 493 -1.12 -7.26 1.23
C ILE A 493 -0.13 -8.43 1.03
N ALA A 494 -0.25 -9.15 -0.10
CA ALA A 494 0.69 -10.22 -0.45
C ALA A 494 2.11 -9.69 -0.64
N SER A 495 2.29 -8.55 -1.33
CA SER A 495 3.59 -7.91 -1.52
C SER A 495 4.24 -7.54 -0.20
N MET A 496 3.47 -6.96 0.73
CA MET A 496 3.94 -6.65 2.07
C MET A 496 4.37 -7.91 2.82
N ALA A 497 3.56 -8.98 2.80
CA ALA A 497 3.88 -10.23 3.46
C ALA A 497 5.14 -10.87 2.89
N VAL A 498 5.23 -11.01 1.57
CA VAL A 498 6.39 -11.60 0.87
C VAL A 498 7.66 -10.79 1.13
N LYS A 499 7.61 -9.47 1.01
CA LYS A 499 8.73 -8.56 1.29
C LYS A 499 9.28 -8.79 2.70
N ASN A 500 8.41 -8.79 3.70
CA ASN A 500 8.81 -8.88 5.10
C ASN A 500 9.35 -10.28 5.45
N ILE A 501 8.80 -11.35 4.88
CA ILE A 501 9.32 -12.73 5.05
C ILE A 501 10.71 -12.86 4.42
N ILE A 502 10.92 -12.35 3.21
CA ILE A 502 12.23 -12.37 2.55
C ILE A 502 13.24 -11.56 3.37
N LEU A 503 12.85 -10.38 3.87
CA LEU A 503 13.72 -9.53 4.68
C LEU A 503 14.17 -10.23 5.99
N TYR A 504 13.27 -10.98 6.63
CA TYR A 504 13.63 -11.84 7.75
C TYR A 504 14.71 -12.86 7.35
N GLY A 505 14.53 -13.54 6.22
CA GLY A 505 15.53 -14.49 5.71
C GLY A 505 16.91 -13.85 5.53
N PHE A 506 16.96 -12.65 4.94
CA PHE A 506 18.22 -11.90 4.79
C PHE A 506 18.83 -11.47 6.13
N SER A 507 18.03 -11.08 7.12
CA SER A 507 18.53 -10.68 8.43
C SER A 507 19.29 -11.77 9.16
N TYR A 508 19.03 -13.04 8.81
CA TYR A 508 19.68 -14.19 9.42
C TYR A 508 21.14 -14.35 8.99
N PHE A 509 21.46 -14.09 7.73
CA PHE A 509 22.79 -14.42 7.19
C PHE A 509 23.58 -13.21 6.66
N VAL A 510 22.93 -12.09 6.38
CA VAL A 510 23.56 -10.97 5.66
C VAL A 510 24.81 -10.42 6.33
N ASN A 511 24.79 -10.24 7.65
CA ASN A 511 25.92 -9.69 8.40
C ASN A 511 27.10 -10.65 8.41
N ASN A 512 26.82 -11.95 8.60
CA ASN A 512 27.85 -12.99 8.58
C ASN A 512 28.43 -13.17 7.16
N TRP A 513 27.59 -13.11 6.14
CA TRP A 513 28.02 -13.17 4.74
C TRP A 513 28.88 -11.98 4.36
N THR A 514 28.46 -10.76 4.76
CA THR A 514 29.25 -9.53 4.50
C THR A 514 30.60 -9.56 5.23
N ALA A 515 30.67 -10.14 6.44
CA ALA A 515 31.90 -10.28 7.19
C ALA A 515 32.86 -11.32 6.55
N SER A 516 32.33 -12.43 6.03
CA SER A 516 33.15 -13.54 5.49
C SER A 516 33.58 -13.32 4.05
N ALA A 517 32.70 -12.82 3.18
CA ALA A 517 32.95 -12.66 1.74
C ALA A 517 33.40 -11.24 1.35
N GLY A 518 33.32 -10.29 2.28
CA GLY A 518 33.60 -8.87 2.02
C GLY A 518 32.42 -8.13 1.36
N PRO A 519 32.37 -6.79 1.55
CA PRO A 519 31.25 -5.98 1.04
C PRO A 519 31.17 -5.98 -0.49
N GLU A 520 32.30 -5.90 -1.19
CA GLU A 520 32.31 -5.86 -2.65
C GLU A 520 31.62 -7.09 -3.26
N HIS A 521 32.02 -8.29 -2.84
CA HIS A 521 31.44 -9.53 -3.37
C HIS A 521 29.91 -9.60 -3.12
N VAL A 522 29.47 -9.31 -1.92
CA VAL A 522 28.04 -9.36 -1.54
C VAL A 522 27.21 -8.39 -2.36
N PHE A 523 27.66 -7.14 -2.48
CA PHE A 523 26.92 -6.13 -3.23
C PHE A 523 26.97 -6.33 -4.75
N PHE A 524 28.04 -6.97 -5.30
CA PHE A 524 28.08 -7.38 -6.69
C PHE A 524 27.07 -8.49 -6.98
N VAL A 525 26.92 -9.47 -6.09
CA VAL A 525 25.87 -10.50 -6.22
C VAL A 525 24.48 -9.86 -6.20
N TRP A 526 24.23 -8.92 -5.29
CA TRP A 526 22.93 -8.23 -5.22
C TRP A 526 22.65 -7.37 -6.45
N GLY A 527 23.67 -6.68 -6.96
CA GLY A 527 23.57 -5.95 -8.21
C GLY A 527 23.25 -6.87 -9.40
N GLY A 528 23.86 -8.04 -9.44
CA GLY A 528 23.56 -9.09 -10.44
C GLY A 528 22.11 -9.57 -10.36
N VAL A 529 21.59 -9.82 -9.15
CA VAL A 529 20.17 -10.16 -8.93
C VAL A 529 19.26 -9.01 -9.39
N ALA A 530 19.59 -7.75 -9.05
CA ALA A 530 18.83 -6.59 -9.50
C ALA A 530 18.76 -6.52 -11.03
N PHE A 531 19.88 -6.67 -11.74
CA PHE A 531 19.90 -6.67 -13.21
C PHE A 531 19.13 -7.86 -13.80
N ALA A 532 19.21 -9.05 -13.20
CA ALA A 532 18.44 -10.21 -13.64
C ALA A 532 16.94 -9.96 -13.55
N LEU A 533 16.47 -9.34 -12.47
CA LEU A 533 15.06 -8.96 -12.31
C LEU A 533 14.63 -7.87 -13.31
N ILE A 534 15.46 -6.86 -13.54
CA ILE A 534 15.19 -5.81 -14.53
C ILE A 534 15.12 -6.40 -15.94
N ALA A 535 15.95 -7.39 -16.25
CA ALA A 535 15.92 -8.08 -17.54
C ALA A 535 14.60 -8.83 -17.81
N THR A 536 13.77 -9.07 -16.79
CA THR A 536 12.42 -9.64 -16.96
C THR A 536 11.35 -8.61 -17.36
N LEU A 537 11.60 -7.30 -17.19
CA LEU A 537 10.65 -6.23 -17.54
C LEU A 537 10.19 -6.29 -19.01
N PRO A 538 11.09 -6.46 -20.02
CA PRO A 538 10.66 -6.58 -21.40
C PRO A 538 9.70 -7.75 -21.65
N VAL A 539 9.88 -8.87 -20.95
CA VAL A 539 8.99 -10.03 -21.07
C VAL A 539 7.57 -9.65 -20.68
N MET A 540 7.41 -8.97 -19.53
CA MET A 540 6.09 -8.49 -19.09
C MET A 540 5.55 -7.38 -19.97
N PHE A 541 6.39 -6.51 -20.50
CA PHE A 541 5.98 -5.46 -21.40
C PHE A 541 5.38 -6.01 -22.72
N PHE A 542 6.02 -7.00 -23.33
CA PHE A 542 5.56 -7.56 -24.61
C PHE A 542 4.44 -8.59 -24.45
N LEU A 543 4.49 -9.42 -23.41
CA LEU A 543 3.56 -10.54 -23.19
C LEU A 543 2.42 -10.22 -22.23
N GLY A 544 2.48 -9.12 -21.47
CA GLY A 544 1.55 -8.79 -20.40
C GLY A 544 0.10 -8.76 -20.86
N LYS A 545 -0.21 -8.06 -21.95
CA LYS A 545 -1.55 -8.00 -22.54
C LYS A 545 -2.08 -9.37 -22.94
N ARG A 546 -1.25 -10.19 -23.57
CA ARG A 546 -1.60 -11.56 -23.97
C ARG A 546 -1.89 -12.46 -22.77
N TYR A 547 -1.12 -12.29 -21.71
CA TYR A 547 -1.32 -13.01 -20.47
C TYR A 547 -2.61 -12.57 -19.74
N ARG A 548 -2.93 -11.26 -19.71
CA ARG A 548 -4.20 -10.75 -19.15
C ARG A 548 -5.41 -11.34 -19.88
N SER A 549 -5.36 -11.42 -21.22
CA SER A 549 -6.39 -12.09 -22.02
C SER A 549 -6.53 -13.59 -21.68
N TYR A 550 -5.41 -14.30 -21.50
CA TYR A 550 -5.41 -15.69 -21.06
C TYR A 550 -6.04 -15.85 -19.67
N TRP A 551 -5.64 -14.99 -18.71
CA TRP A 551 -6.15 -15.01 -17.34
C TRP A 551 -7.65 -14.73 -17.29
N ALA A 552 -8.14 -13.74 -18.01
CA ALA A 552 -9.56 -13.39 -18.07
C ALA A 552 -10.44 -14.57 -18.55
N ARG A 553 -9.90 -15.43 -19.41
CA ARG A 553 -10.61 -16.65 -19.89
C ARG A 553 -10.47 -17.86 -18.95
N ASN A 554 -9.44 -17.90 -18.13
CA ASN A 554 -9.09 -19.04 -17.28
C ASN A 554 -8.83 -18.58 -15.84
N ASN A 555 -9.76 -17.80 -15.28
CA ASN A 555 -9.62 -17.32 -13.91
C ASN A 555 -9.64 -18.51 -12.93
N LEU A 556 -8.45 -18.84 -12.40
CA LEU A 556 -8.30 -19.94 -11.45
C LEU A 556 -8.87 -19.58 -10.07
N LEU A 557 -8.94 -18.30 -9.70
CA LEU A 557 -9.51 -17.87 -8.42
C LEU A 557 -11.01 -18.13 -8.37
N GLU A 558 -11.73 -17.84 -9.44
CA GLU A 558 -13.16 -18.20 -9.56
C GLU A 558 -13.38 -19.72 -9.44
N LYS A 559 -12.51 -20.52 -10.11
CA LYS A 559 -12.56 -21.98 -10.01
C LYS A 559 -12.27 -22.50 -8.60
N MET A 560 -11.50 -21.77 -7.83
CA MET A 560 -11.18 -22.09 -6.43
C MET A 560 -12.19 -21.50 -5.44
N HIS A 561 -13.26 -20.84 -5.93
CA HIS A 561 -14.25 -20.14 -5.12
C HIS A 561 -13.62 -19.12 -4.14
N VAL A 562 -12.48 -18.57 -4.49
CA VAL A 562 -11.84 -17.48 -3.73
C VAL A 562 -12.36 -16.17 -4.28
N ARG A 563 -13.21 -15.48 -3.52
CA ARG A 563 -13.70 -14.15 -3.87
C ARG A 563 -12.63 -13.12 -3.55
N THR A 564 -12.30 -12.27 -4.50
CA THR A 564 -11.52 -11.07 -4.30
C THR A 564 -12.43 -9.90 -3.91
N HIS A 565 -11.88 -8.78 -3.47
CA HIS A 565 -12.65 -7.68 -2.85
C HIS A 565 -13.76 -7.08 -3.73
N GLU A 566 -13.72 -7.30 -5.03
CA GLU A 566 -14.65 -6.69 -6.02
C GLU A 566 -15.66 -7.68 -6.61
N GLU A 567 -15.67 -8.93 -6.18
CA GLU A 567 -16.67 -9.95 -6.50
C GLU A 567 -17.61 -10.20 -5.30
#